data_a87e02dabaae80cffe90b447697558cb
#
_entry.id   a87e02dabaae80cffe90b447697558cb
#
_cell.length_a   1.000
_cell.length_b   1.000
_cell.length_c   1.000
_cell.angle_alpha   90.00
_cell.angle_beta   90.00
_cell.angle_gamma   90.00
#
_symmetry.space_group_name_H-M   'P 1'
#
loop_
_entity.id
_entity.type
_entity.pdbx_description
1 polymer ?
#
loop_
_entity_poly.entity_id
_entity_poly.type
_entity_poly.pdbx_seq_one_letter_code
_entity_poly.pdbx_strand_id
1 'polypeptide(L)'
;MCLNWNNIINKMREIWNFRVMFFTSAFACLGVLMTLWEIFGLFYKFDKMVCGQTISIIVGLIILIISFVYAYRKLFCRKDFLELEINKRTTLYVQKENLMAVLGVKVIPVNEYFDTHNGDGIINPSSLHGQFLSHFDGRIDELRQKIESQLSKIQPLPFNRRRTMVPGLPQVRYPLGTCVRITDNGNTYMLVAVTRFDQNEHVDVATEEFPEIVRKMYNGIEHLQDGKPVYLPLIGSGISGYQLTNMQLLDTLVQMAHNADRLAVTKGIHICIYNDIQMKSLNLNIIEYLYNRWKTLK
;
A
#
# COMPACT_ATOMS: atom_id res chain seq x y z
N MET A 1 10.71 24.85 22.76
CA MET A 1 10.39 24.10 21.54
C MET A 1 11.72 23.66 20.91
N CYS A 2 12.27 22.51 21.32
CA CYS A 2 13.57 22.03 20.80
C CYS A 2 13.39 21.61 19.36
N LEU A 3 14.09 22.27 18.43
CA LEU A 3 14.18 21.84 17.05
C LEU A 3 14.77 20.40 17.04
N ASN A 4 13.98 19.44 16.63
CA ASN A 4 14.45 18.05 16.49
C ASN A 4 15.31 17.96 15.23
N TRP A 5 16.64 18.12 15.38
CA TRP A 5 17.63 18.10 14.31
C TRP A 5 17.53 16.83 13.44
N ASN A 6 17.21 15.69 14.03
CA ASN A 6 17.04 14.43 13.27
C ASN A 6 15.86 14.53 12.29
N ASN A 7 14.79 15.23 12.66
CA ASN A 7 13.65 15.43 11.77
C ASN A 7 14.00 16.35 10.58
N ILE A 8 14.82 17.39 10.83
CA ILE A 8 15.29 18.31 9.78
C ILE A 8 16.21 17.56 8.82
N ILE A 9 17.18 16.78 9.32
CA ILE A 9 18.11 15.99 8.51
C ILE A 9 17.35 14.99 7.62
N ASN A 10 16.36 14.29 8.18
CA ASN A 10 15.55 13.35 7.42
C ASN A 10 14.76 14.04 6.31
N LYS A 11 14.16 15.19 6.58
CA LYS A 11 13.46 15.98 5.54
C LYS A 11 14.41 16.49 4.47
N MET A 12 15.60 16.93 4.82
CA MET A 12 16.62 17.35 3.85
C MET A 12 17.06 16.17 2.96
N ARG A 13 17.19 14.96 3.55
CA ARG A 13 17.49 13.75 2.79
C ARG A 13 16.35 13.38 1.85
N GLU A 14 15.10 13.52 2.26
CA GLU A 14 13.94 13.30 1.40
C GLU A 14 13.91 14.31 0.24
N ILE A 15 14.15 15.61 0.49
CA ILE A 15 14.25 16.63 -0.56
C ILE A 15 15.35 16.24 -1.55
N TRP A 16 16.51 15.79 -1.06
CA TRP A 16 17.62 15.39 -1.93
C TRP A 16 17.29 14.16 -2.78
N ASN A 17 16.65 13.15 -2.19
CA ASN A 17 16.22 11.93 -2.89
C ASN A 17 15.15 12.23 -3.94
N PHE A 18 14.24 13.17 -3.65
CA PHE A 18 13.17 13.59 -4.56
C PHE A 18 13.41 14.97 -5.18
N ARG A 19 14.68 15.37 -5.30
CA ARG A 19 15.08 16.70 -5.84
C ARG A 19 14.42 17.02 -7.17
N VAL A 20 14.27 16.06 -8.07
CA VAL A 20 13.62 16.27 -9.36
C VAL A 20 12.17 16.68 -9.16
N MET A 21 11.41 15.97 -8.32
CA MET A 21 10.02 16.30 -7.99
C MET A 21 9.92 17.67 -7.31
N PHE A 22 10.82 17.95 -6.37
CA PHE A 22 10.84 19.22 -5.64
C PHE A 22 11.14 20.40 -6.57
N PHE A 23 12.24 20.35 -7.30
CA PHE A 23 12.66 21.46 -8.17
C PHE A 23 11.76 21.63 -9.38
N THR A 24 11.27 20.57 -10.02
CA THR A 24 10.30 20.72 -11.12
C THR A 24 9.01 21.39 -10.64
N SER A 25 8.53 21.07 -9.45
CA SER A 25 7.34 21.72 -8.86
C SER A 25 7.62 23.19 -8.51
N ALA A 26 8.80 23.50 -7.94
CA ALA A 26 9.19 24.86 -7.61
C ALA A 26 9.32 25.72 -8.89
N PHE A 27 10.03 25.22 -9.90
CA PHE A 27 10.25 25.97 -11.16
C PHE A 27 8.96 26.11 -11.98
N ALA A 28 8.08 25.11 -12.00
CA ALA A 28 6.78 25.24 -12.66
C ALA A 28 5.94 26.34 -12.00
N CYS A 29 5.86 26.38 -10.66
CA CYS A 29 5.17 27.44 -9.94
C CYS A 29 5.82 28.80 -10.18
N LEU A 30 7.15 28.88 -10.12
CA LEU A 30 7.92 30.10 -10.39
C LEU A 30 7.62 30.63 -11.79
N GLY A 31 7.66 29.78 -12.82
CA GLY A 31 7.38 30.16 -14.19
C GLY A 31 5.99 30.77 -14.37
N VAL A 32 4.97 30.12 -13.85
CA VAL A 32 3.58 30.63 -13.90
C VAL A 32 3.47 31.99 -13.21
N LEU A 33 4.01 32.14 -11.99
CA LEU A 33 3.90 33.39 -11.23
C LEU A 33 4.70 34.53 -11.88
N MET A 34 5.87 34.24 -12.44
CA MET A 34 6.68 35.25 -13.18
C MET A 34 5.98 35.70 -14.47
N THR A 35 5.39 34.77 -15.24
CA THR A 35 4.59 35.10 -16.41
C THR A 35 3.41 35.99 -16.05
N LEU A 36 2.69 35.69 -15.00
CA LEU A 36 1.58 36.53 -14.51
C LEU A 36 2.07 37.92 -14.09
N TRP A 37 3.24 38.00 -13.45
CA TRP A 37 3.85 39.28 -13.09
C TRP A 37 4.23 40.11 -14.30
N GLU A 38 4.82 39.52 -15.36
CA GLU A 38 5.14 40.21 -16.61
C GLU A 38 3.88 40.74 -17.30
N ILE A 39 2.83 39.90 -17.39
CA ILE A 39 1.53 40.33 -17.95
C ILE A 39 0.97 41.53 -17.17
N PHE A 40 1.02 41.47 -15.83
CA PHE A 40 0.55 42.56 -14.97
C PHE A 40 1.39 43.85 -15.22
N GLY A 41 2.72 43.74 -15.41
CA GLY A 41 3.63 44.85 -15.73
C GLY A 41 3.29 45.54 -17.03
N LEU A 42 2.75 44.81 -18.03
CA LEU A 42 2.28 45.42 -19.30
C LEU A 42 1.14 46.43 -19.10
N PHE A 43 0.28 46.19 -18.14
CA PHE A 43 -0.85 47.08 -17.85
C PHE A 43 -0.50 48.24 -16.94
N TYR A 44 0.47 48.09 -16.02
CA TYR A 44 0.74 49.07 -14.96
C TYR A 44 2.00 49.95 -15.14
N LYS A 45 2.81 49.74 -16.17
CA LYS A 45 4.02 50.56 -16.51
C LYS A 45 4.89 50.96 -15.30
N PHE A 46 5.10 50.01 -14.36
CA PHE A 46 5.85 50.26 -13.11
C PHE A 46 7.31 50.69 -13.32
N ASP A 47 7.89 50.46 -14.50
CA ASP A 47 9.30 50.70 -14.81
C ASP A 47 9.72 52.18 -14.86
N LYS A 48 8.77 53.11 -14.84
CA LYS A 48 9.06 54.55 -14.90
C LYS A 48 9.20 55.24 -13.54
N MET A 49 8.94 54.55 -12.43
CA MET A 49 9.12 55.11 -11.10
C MET A 49 10.46 54.70 -10.48
N VAL A 50 11.14 55.60 -9.82
CA VAL A 50 12.42 55.35 -9.11
C VAL A 50 12.27 54.20 -8.07
N CYS A 51 11.08 54.00 -7.53
CA CYS A 51 10.74 52.86 -6.66
C CYS A 51 10.42 51.57 -7.44
N GLY A 52 10.23 51.57 -8.75
CA GLY A 52 9.75 50.46 -9.53
C GLY A 52 10.72 49.28 -9.52
N GLN A 53 12.02 49.51 -9.62
CA GLN A 53 13.03 48.46 -9.58
C GLN A 53 13.07 47.75 -8.20
N THR A 54 13.01 48.51 -7.12
CA THR A 54 13.00 47.94 -5.74
C THR A 54 11.75 47.09 -5.51
N ILE A 55 10.59 47.56 -5.97
CA ILE A 55 9.34 46.82 -5.90
C ILE A 55 9.43 45.53 -6.69
N SER A 56 9.94 45.55 -7.91
CA SER A 56 10.11 44.38 -8.77
C SER A 56 11.02 43.31 -8.15
N ILE A 57 12.12 43.73 -7.49
CA ILE A 57 13.01 42.81 -6.79
C ILE A 57 12.29 42.17 -5.58
N ILE A 58 11.58 42.95 -4.79
CA ILE A 58 10.83 42.45 -3.62
C ILE A 58 9.76 41.44 -4.07
N VAL A 59 9.00 41.75 -5.10
CA VAL A 59 7.97 40.87 -5.65
C VAL A 59 8.61 39.59 -6.19
N GLY A 60 9.73 39.66 -6.91
CA GLY A 60 10.47 38.51 -7.39
C GLY A 60 10.93 37.59 -6.25
N LEU A 61 11.43 38.14 -5.15
CA LEU A 61 11.79 37.36 -3.96
C LEU A 61 10.58 36.70 -3.27
N ILE A 62 9.45 37.40 -3.20
CA ILE A 62 8.21 36.83 -2.68
C ILE A 62 7.73 35.67 -3.53
N ILE A 63 7.73 35.81 -4.87
CA ILE A 63 7.35 34.76 -5.81
C ILE A 63 8.28 33.54 -5.66
N LEU A 64 9.57 33.75 -5.51
CA LEU A 64 10.55 32.69 -5.28
C LEU A 64 10.22 31.92 -3.97
N ILE A 65 10.00 32.65 -2.88
CA ILE A 65 9.65 32.03 -1.59
C ILE A 65 8.35 31.22 -1.71
N ILE A 66 7.31 31.78 -2.34
CA ILE A 66 6.02 31.09 -2.55
C ILE A 66 6.25 29.81 -3.34
N SER A 67 7.07 29.84 -4.40
CA SER A 67 7.35 28.66 -5.23
C SER A 67 8.05 27.55 -4.46
N PHE A 68 9.01 27.87 -3.61
CA PHE A 68 9.67 26.90 -2.73
C PHE A 68 8.73 26.35 -1.64
N VAL A 69 7.90 27.21 -1.04
CA VAL A 69 6.88 26.81 -0.07
C VAL A 69 5.85 25.87 -0.73
N TYR A 70 5.42 26.18 -1.94
CA TYR A 70 4.53 25.31 -2.71
C TYR A 70 5.14 23.94 -2.96
N ALA A 71 6.39 23.89 -3.44
CA ALA A 71 7.11 22.64 -3.70
C ALA A 71 7.29 21.82 -2.40
N TYR A 72 7.64 22.50 -1.30
CA TYR A 72 7.75 21.87 0.02
C TYR A 72 6.40 21.27 0.46
N ARG A 73 5.31 22.04 0.33
CA ARG A 73 3.98 21.56 0.68
C ARG A 73 3.58 20.37 -0.19
N LYS A 74 3.83 20.41 -1.49
CA LYS A 74 3.53 19.32 -2.43
C LYS A 74 4.26 18.03 -2.07
N LEU A 75 5.48 18.11 -1.57
CA LEU A 75 6.25 16.93 -1.13
C LEU A 75 5.82 16.43 0.26
N PHE A 76 5.54 17.34 1.20
CA PHE A 76 5.33 16.99 2.62
C PHE A 76 3.90 17.15 3.12
N CYS A 77 2.99 17.85 2.39
CA CYS A 77 1.57 17.86 2.76
C CYS A 77 0.98 16.48 2.52
N ARG A 78 0.49 15.87 3.59
CA ARG A 78 -0.05 14.52 3.55
C ARG A 78 -1.34 14.46 2.76
N LYS A 79 -1.40 13.49 1.87
CA LYS A 79 -2.65 12.98 1.32
C LYS A 79 -3.10 11.79 2.18
N ASP A 80 -4.36 11.75 2.53
CA ASP A 80 -4.99 10.62 3.23
C ASP A 80 -5.74 9.70 2.27
N PHE A 81 -5.71 10.04 0.99
CA PHE A 81 -6.34 9.30 -0.10
C PHE A 81 -5.46 9.37 -1.35
N LEU A 82 -5.33 8.23 -2.03
CA LEU A 82 -4.63 8.13 -3.30
C LEU A 82 -5.47 7.28 -4.27
N GLU A 83 -5.58 7.74 -5.51
CA GLU A 83 -6.22 7.06 -6.61
C GLU A 83 -5.22 6.93 -7.76
N LEU A 84 -5.01 5.69 -8.24
CA LEU A 84 -4.11 5.38 -9.34
C LEU A 84 -4.83 4.54 -10.39
N GLU A 85 -4.92 5.04 -11.61
CA GLU A 85 -5.43 4.29 -12.75
C GLU A 85 -4.36 3.30 -13.22
N ILE A 86 -4.44 2.05 -12.77
CA ILE A 86 -3.48 0.99 -13.10
C ILE A 86 -3.55 0.63 -14.58
N ASN A 87 -4.77 0.42 -15.08
CA ASN A 87 -5.08 0.21 -16.49
C ASN A 87 -6.55 0.61 -16.77
N LYS A 88 -7.02 0.47 -18.02
CA LYS A 88 -8.39 0.84 -18.43
C LYS A 88 -9.51 0.13 -17.66
N ARG A 89 -9.21 -0.95 -16.93
CA ARG A 89 -10.20 -1.79 -16.22
C ARG A 89 -9.99 -1.84 -14.71
N THR A 90 -8.92 -1.24 -14.21
CA THR A 90 -8.56 -1.34 -12.79
C THR A 90 -8.02 -0.02 -12.27
N THR A 91 -8.67 0.51 -11.26
CA THR A 91 -8.18 1.63 -10.44
C THR A 91 -7.78 1.09 -9.07
N LEU A 92 -6.65 1.56 -8.55
CA LEU A 92 -6.17 1.24 -7.22
C LEU A 92 -6.35 2.44 -6.31
N TYR A 93 -6.95 2.22 -5.17
CA TYR A 93 -7.21 3.22 -4.15
C TYR A 93 -6.38 2.89 -2.90
N VAL A 94 -5.84 3.92 -2.24
CA VAL A 94 -5.20 3.80 -0.92
C VAL A 94 -5.92 4.76 0.02
N GLN A 95 -6.51 4.22 1.08
CA GLN A 95 -7.31 4.99 2.02
C GLN A 95 -7.35 4.35 3.41
N LYS A 96 -7.67 5.16 4.42
CA LYS A 96 -7.93 4.63 5.76
C LYS A 96 -9.29 3.96 5.77
N GLU A 97 -9.31 2.65 6.01
CA GLU A 97 -10.55 1.87 6.01
C GLU A 97 -10.44 0.62 6.90
N ASN A 98 -11.55 0.22 7.50
CA ASN A 98 -11.64 -1.04 8.22
C ASN A 98 -11.98 -2.18 7.26
N LEU A 99 -10.98 -3.00 6.92
CA LEU A 99 -11.13 -4.13 6.00
C LEU A 99 -12.27 -5.09 6.39
N MET A 100 -12.50 -5.30 7.68
CA MET A 100 -13.54 -6.25 8.11
C MET A 100 -14.97 -5.70 7.95
N ALA A 101 -15.13 -4.38 7.83
CA ALA A 101 -16.43 -3.71 7.73
C ALA A 101 -16.93 -3.46 6.29
N VAL A 102 -16.05 -3.60 5.28
CA VAL A 102 -16.39 -3.27 3.89
C VAL A 102 -17.20 -4.35 3.19
N LEU A 103 -17.90 -3.97 2.12
CA LEU A 103 -18.65 -4.89 1.25
C LEU A 103 -17.85 -5.16 -0.03
N GLY A 104 -17.42 -6.41 -0.23
CA GLY A 104 -16.62 -6.82 -1.38
C GLY A 104 -15.80 -8.07 -1.08
N VAL A 105 -14.76 -8.30 -1.88
CA VAL A 105 -13.79 -9.37 -1.63
C VAL A 105 -12.73 -8.86 -0.66
N LYS A 106 -12.65 -9.47 0.51
CA LYS A 106 -11.69 -9.13 1.56
C LYS A 106 -10.48 -10.05 1.46
N VAL A 107 -9.31 -9.51 1.19
CA VAL A 107 -8.05 -10.27 1.16
C VAL A 107 -7.52 -10.42 2.59
N ILE A 108 -7.40 -11.66 3.05
CA ILE A 108 -6.93 -11.99 4.39
C ILE A 108 -5.57 -12.69 4.27
N PRO A 109 -4.49 -12.06 4.75
CA PRO A 109 -3.18 -12.71 4.81
C PRO A 109 -3.20 -13.83 5.86
N VAL A 110 -2.76 -15.03 5.45
CA VAL A 110 -2.68 -16.23 6.30
C VAL A 110 -1.28 -16.85 6.20
N ASN A 111 -1.00 -17.89 7.01
CA ASN A 111 0.24 -18.65 6.89
C ASN A 111 0.14 -19.77 5.83
N GLU A 112 1.27 -20.39 5.51
CA GLU A 112 1.42 -21.43 4.48
C GLU A 112 0.62 -22.70 4.75
N TYR A 113 0.12 -22.90 5.98
CA TYR A 113 -0.69 -24.05 6.37
C TYR A 113 -2.20 -23.78 6.34
N PHE A 114 -2.61 -22.51 6.16
CA PHE A 114 -4.00 -22.09 6.27
C PHE A 114 -4.63 -22.49 7.62
N ASP A 115 -3.88 -22.26 8.70
CA ASP A 115 -4.30 -22.63 10.05
C ASP A 115 -5.67 -22.03 10.40
N THR A 116 -6.50 -22.82 11.11
CA THR A 116 -7.82 -22.42 11.60
C THR A 116 -7.92 -22.45 13.13
N HIS A 117 -6.78 -22.62 13.81
CA HIS A 117 -6.73 -22.59 15.27
C HIS A 117 -6.56 -21.16 15.77
N ASN A 118 -7.51 -20.68 16.56
CA ASN A 118 -7.51 -19.35 17.15
C ASN A 118 -7.17 -19.46 18.64
N GLY A 119 -6.17 -18.71 19.11
CA GLY A 119 -5.86 -18.59 20.54
C GLY A 119 -4.78 -19.52 21.09
N ASP A 120 -4.27 -20.48 20.32
CA ASP A 120 -3.25 -21.45 20.79
C ASP A 120 -1.80 -20.97 20.54
N GLY A 121 -1.59 -19.65 20.44
CA GLY A 121 -0.28 -19.06 20.21
C GLY A 121 0.19 -19.09 18.74
N ILE A 122 -0.52 -19.79 17.85
CA ILE A 122 -0.21 -19.89 16.42
C ILE A 122 -0.73 -18.66 15.67
N ILE A 123 -1.98 -18.29 15.91
CA ILE A 123 -2.62 -17.13 15.28
C ILE A 123 -2.94 -16.11 16.37
N ASN A 124 -2.42 -14.90 16.19
CA ASN A 124 -2.76 -13.81 17.10
C ASN A 124 -4.21 -13.36 16.87
N PRO A 125 -5.10 -13.41 17.89
CA PRO A 125 -6.51 -13.03 17.75
C PRO A 125 -6.73 -11.59 17.24
N SER A 126 -5.81 -10.67 17.52
CA SER A 126 -5.89 -9.28 17.06
C SER A 126 -5.43 -9.08 15.60
N SER A 127 -4.80 -10.10 15.00
CA SER A 127 -4.44 -10.05 13.57
C SER A 127 -5.68 -10.12 12.68
N LEU A 128 -5.56 -9.70 11.41
CA LEU A 128 -6.66 -9.87 10.44
C LEU A 128 -7.05 -11.33 10.26
N HIS A 129 -6.08 -12.26 10.33
CA HIS A 129 -6.34 -13.69 10.30
C HIS A 129 -7.18 -14.12 11.52
N GLY A 130 -6.80 -13.70 12.73
CA GLY A 130 -7.57 -14.00 13.95
C GLY A 130 -8.97 -13.39 13.93
N GLN A 131 -9.10 -12.13 13.49
CA GLN A 131 -10.41 -11.48 13.32
C GLN A 131 -11.29 -12.20 12.29
N PHE A 132 -10.71 -12.69 11.19
CA PHE A 132 -11.42 -13.52 10.22
C PHE A 132 -11.92 -14.82 10.86
N LEU A 133 -11.08 -15.53 11.62
CA LEU A 133 -11.47 -16.77 12.29
C LEU A 133 -12.60 -16.55 13.30
N SER A 134 -12.60 -15.43 14.03
CA SER A 134 -13.67 -15.09 14.99
C SER A 134 -15.05 -14.96 14.34
N HIS A 135 -15.15 -14.69 13.03
CA HIS A 135 -16.44 -14.74 12.32
C HIS A 135 -16.99 -16.15 12.15
N PHE A 136 -16.15 -17.15 12.36
CA PHE A 136 -16.52 -18.57 12.28
C PHE A 136 -16.54 -19.27 13.63
N ASP A 137 -16.56 -18.51 14.74
CA ASP A 137 -16.68 -19.11 16.07
C ASP A 137 -17.89 -20.05 16.13
N GLY A 138 -17.67 -21.28 16.62
CA GLY A 138 -18.65 -22.34 16.60
C GLY A 138 -18.86 -23.06 15.26
N ARG A 139 -18.20 -22.61 14.17
CA ARG A 139 -18.29 -23.17 12.81
C ARG A 139 -16.91 -23.38 12.16
N ILE A 140 -15.87 -23.52 12.97
CA ILE A 140 -14.48 -23.66 12.49
C ILE A 140 -14.30 -24.91 11.62
N ASP A 141 -15.00 -26.02 11.95
CA ASP A 141 -14.89 -27.24 11.14
C ASP A 141 -15.51 -27.06 9.74
N GLU A 142 -16.60 -26.30 9.63
CA GLU A 142 -17.17 -25.91 8.33
C GLU A 142 -16.16 -25.08 7.50
N LEU A 143 -15.53 -24.11 8.14
CA LEU A 143 -14.49 -23.28 7.50
C LEU A 143 -13.33 -24.17 7.03
N ARG A 144 -12.84 -25.07 7.87
CA ARG A 144 -11.75 -26.00 7.55
C ARG A 144 -12.08 -26.83 6.31
N GLN A 145 -13.27 -27.43 6.26
CA GLN A 145 -13.72 -28.20 5.09
C GLN A 145 -13.76 -27.35 3.81
N LYS A 146 -14.26 -26.11 3.89
CA LYS A 146 -14.27 -25.17 2.76
C LYS A 146 -12.84 -24.89 2.26
N ILE A 147 -11.89 -24.64 3.15
CA ILE A 147 -10.49 -24.41 2.83
C ILE A 147 -9.87 -25.66 2.19
N GLU A 148 -9.99 -26.83 2.82
CA GLU A 148 -9.42 -28.08 2.36
C GLU A 148 -9.98 -28.50 0.99
N SER A 149 -11.26 -28.28 0.71
CA SER A 149 -11.87 -28.56 -0.59
C SER A 149 -11.24 -27.79 -1.74
N GLN A 150 -10.72 -26.60 -1.51
CA GLN A 150 -10.03 -25.81 -2.52
C GLN A 150 -8.55 -26.13 -2.57
N LEU A 151 -7.92 -26.33 -1.42
CA LEU A 151 -6.51 -26.69 -1.31
C LEU A 151 -6.22 -28.08 -1.93
N SER A 152 -7.20 -29.00 -1.92
CA SER A 152 -7.07 -30.33 -2.58
C SER A 152 -6.76 -30.25 -4.08
N LYS A 153 -7.05 -29.12 -4.72
CA LYS A 153 -6.78 -28.87 -6.15
C LYS A 153 -5.39 -28.25 -6.40
N ILE A 154 -4.66 -27.93 -5.32
CA ILE A 154 -3.37 -27.22 -5.36
C ILE A 154 -2.30 -28.22 -4.93
N GLN A 155 -1.19 -28.27 -5.71
CA GLN A 155 -0.08 -29.13 -5.34
C GLN A 155 0.61 -28.59 -4.06
N PRO A 156 0.66 -29.39 -2.99
CA PRO A 156 1.32 -29.00 -1.76
C PRO A 156 2.84 -28.98 -1.93
N LEU A 157 3.51 -28.28 -1.03
CA LEU A 157 4.97 -28.36 -0.89
C LEU A 157 5.38 -29.72 -0.30
N PRO A 158 6.59 -30.22 -0.57
CA PRO A 158 7.12 -31.42 0.04
C PRO A 158 7.04 -31.34 1.57
N PHE A 159 6.75 -32.47 2.20
CA PHE A 159 6.78 -32.59 3.66
C PHE A 159 8.20 -32.27 4.16
N ASN A 160 8.32 -31.39 5.14
CA ASN A 160 9.62 -31.02 5.72
C ASN A 160 9.73 -31.40 7.20
N ARG A 161 8.64 -31.28 7.97
CA ARG A 161 8.62 -31.55 9.41
C ARG A 161 7.20 -31.82 9.91
N ARG A 162 7.11 -32.50 11.04
CA ARG A 162 5.84 -32.66 11.77
C ARG A 162 5.65 -31.48 12.72
N ARG A 163 4.47 -30.86 12.67
CA ARG A 163 4.05 -29.82 13.60
C ARG A 163 3.44 -30.49 14.83
N THR A 164 4.00 -30.19 15.99
CA THR A 164 3.61 -30.85 17.28
C THR A 164 3.28 -29.87 18.38
N MET A 165 3.45 -28.56 18.15
CA MET A 165 3.26 -27.52 19.16
C MET A 165 1.83 -27.52 19.71
N VAL A 166 0.85 -27.71 18.83
CA VAL A 166 -0.57 -27.83 19.19
C VAL A 166 -1.16 -29.07 18.50
N PRO A 167 -1.91 -29.93 19.20
CA PRO A 167 -2.60 -31.08 18.60
C PRO A 167 -3.57 -30.65 17.51
N GLY A 168 -3.65 -31.43 16.42
CA GLY A 168 -4.61 -31.17 15.33
C GLY A 168 -4.22 -30.07 14.34
N LEU A 169 -3.02 -29.50 14.42
CA LEU A 169 -2.55 -28.53 13.41
C LEU A 169 -2.44 -29.20 12.03
N PRO A 170 -2.80 -28.48 10.94
CA PRO A 170 -2.53 -28.92 9.57
C PRO A 170 -1.05 -29.22 9.38
N GLN A 171 -0.74 -30.34 8.71
CA GLN A 171 0.63 -30.78 8.46
C GLN A 171 1.09 -30.47 7.02
N VAL A 172 0.13 -30.15 6.17
CA VAL A 172 0.36 -29.87 4.74
C VAL A 172 0.56 -28.37 4.56
N ARG A 173 1.62 -28.00 3.89
CA ARG A 173 1.94 -26.59 3.57
C ARG A 173 1.83 -26.34 2.07
N TYR A 174 1.52 -25.09 1.75
CA TYR A 174 1.30 -24.65 0.38
C TYR A 174 2.26 -23.52 0.00
N PRO A 175 2.57 -23.35 -1.31
CA PRO A 175 3.44 -22.26 -1.76
C PRO A 175 2.92 -20.90 -1.32
N LEU A 176 3.82 -19.98 -0.95
CA LEU A 176 3.44 -18.59 -0.69
C LEU A 176 2.81 -17.96 -1.95
N GLY A 177 1.79 -17.12 -1.72
CA GLY A 177 0.93 -16.57 -2.77
C GLY A 177 -0.22 -17.49 -3.17
N THR A 178 -0.36 -18.70 -2.60
CA THR A 178 -1.55 -19.53 -2.78
C THR A 178 -2.79 -18.80 -2.30
N CYS A 179 -3.85 -18.78 -3.13
CA CYS A 179 -5.10 -18.10 -2.86
C CYS A 179 -6.26 -19.09 -2.74
N VAL A 180 -7.09 -18.91 -1.72
CA VAL A 180 -8.31 -19.71 -1.45
C VAL A 180 -9.48 -18.77 -1.27
N ARG A 181 -10.60 -19.02 -1.96
CA ARG A 181 -11.82 -18.20 -1.83
C ARG A 181 -12.81 -18.85 -0.87
N ILE A 182 -13.25 -18.07 0.14
CA ILE A 182 -14.28 -18.48 1.09
C ILE A 182 -15.46 -17.53 0.94
N THR A 183 -16.65 -18.11 0.81
CA THR A 183 -17.91 -17.34 0.82
C THR A 183 -18.73 -17.77 2.01
N ASP A 184 -19.21 -16.80 2.79
CA ASP A 184 -20.03 -17.03 3.98
C ASP A 184 -20.98 -15.86 4.21
N ASN A 185 -22.29 -16.14 4.35
CA ASN A 185 -23.33 -15.14 4.64
C ASN A 185 -23.23 -13.87 3.80
N GLY A 186 -23.02 -13.99 2.48
CA GLY A 186 -22.90 -12.88 1.55
C GLY A 186 -21.52 -12.20 1.53
N ASN A 187 -20.65 -12.46 2.50
CA ASN A 187 -19.27 -12.01 2.51
C ASN A 187 -18.40 -12.92 1.64
N THR A 188 -17.41 -12.33 0.99
CA THR A 188 -16.40 -13.05 0.22
C THR A 188 -15.03 -12.74 0.77
N TYR A 189 -14.27 -13.75 1.10
CA TYR A 189 -12.90 -13.65 1.59
C TYR A 189 -11.97 -14.36 0.61
N MET A 190 -10.80 -13.80 0.41
CA MET A 190 -9.70 -14.43 -0.31
C MET A 190 -8.52 -14.58 0.65
N LEU A 191 -8.29 -15.81 1.11
CA LEU A 191 -7.16 -16.14 1.96
C LEU A 191 -5.92 -16.22 1.08
N VAL A 192 -4.83 -15.58 1.49
CA VAL A 192 -3.55 -15.59 0.75
C VAL A 192 -2.43 -16.02 1.69
N ALA A 193 -1.71 -17.08 1.35
CA ALA A 193 -0.54 -17.52 2.10
C ALA A 193 0.60 -16.50 1.94
N VAL A 194 0.94 -15.79 3.02
CA VAL A 194 1.98 -14.74 2.99
C VAL A 194 3.12 -14.98 3.97
N THR A 195 2.97 -15.93 4.90
CA THR A 195 3.99 -16.23 5.92
C THR A 195 4.31 -17.71 5.97
N ARG A 196 5.59 -18.03 6.19
CA ARG A 196 6.06 -19.35 6.59
C ARG A 196 6.29 -19.40 8.09
N PHE A 197 6.38 -20.61 8.60
CA PHE A 197 6.81 -20.86 9.97
C PHE A 197 8.11 -21.65 10.01
N ASP A 198 9.00 -21.25 10.90
CA ASP A 198 10.22 -21.99 11.26
C ASP A 198 9.89 -23.25 12.07
N GLN A 199 10.95 -23.93 12.56
CA GLN A 199 10.80 -25.16 13.36
C GLN A 199 10.09 -24.93 14.70
N ASN A 200 10.06 -23.70 15.20
CA ASN A 200 9.46 -23.31 16.47
C ASN A 200 8.09 -22.63 16.30
N GLU A 201 7.47 -22.73 15.11
CA GLU A 201 6.21 -22.05 14.74
C GLU A 201 6.31 -20.50 14.80
N HIS A 202 7.53 -19.96 14.70
CA HIS A 202 7.72 -18.52 14.53
C HIS A 202 7.68 -18.14 13.05
N VAL A 203 7.24 -16.92 12.79
CA VAL A 203 7.20 -16.39 11.42
C VAL A 203 8.62 -16.33 10.85
N ASP A 204 8.82 -16.99 9.71
CA ASP A 204 10.05 -17.02 8.92
C ASP A 204 9.72 -16.55 7.51
N VAL A 205 10.08 -15.30 7.19
CA VAL A 205 9.79 -14.70 5.89
C VAL A 205 11.06 -14.15 5.25
N ALA A 206 11.25 -14.49 3.98
CA ALA A 206 12.28 -13.90 3.17
C ALA A 206 11.72 -12.64 2.48
N THR A 207 12.31 -11.48 2.77
CA THR A 207 11.87 -10.18 2.25
C THR A 207 11.92 -10.13 0.71
N GLU A 208 12.88 -10.81 0.09
CA GLU A 208 13.04 -10.92 -1.35
C GLU A 208 11.91 -11.68 -2.04
N GLU A 209 11.16 -12.52 -1.34
CA GLU A 209 10.01 -13.23 -1.89
C GLU A 209 8.73 -12.38 -1.94
N PHE A 210 8.68 -11.28 -1.23
CA PHE A 210 7.48 -10.44 -1.12
C PHE A 210 6.90 -10.00 -2.47
N PRO A 211 7.69 -9.51 -3.45
CA PRO A 211 7.16 -9.14 -4.76
C PRO A 211 6.49 -10.31 -5.50
N GLU A 212 7.05 -11.52 -5.40
CA GLU A 212 6.48 -12.71 -6.03
C GLU A 212 5.16 -13.15 -5.37
N ILE A 213 5.07 -13.04 -4.06
CA ILE A 213 3.84 -13.31 -3.30
C ILE A 213 2.73 -12.35 -3.74
N VAL A 214 3.05 -11.05 -3.83
CA VAL A 214 2.11 -10.01 -4.27
C VAL A 214 1.68 -10.24 -5.72
N ARG A 215 2.60 -10.62 -6.61
CA ARG A 215 2.30 -10.97 -7.99
C ARG A 215 1.29 -12.13 -8.09
N LYS A 216 1.52 -13.21 -7.33
CA LYS A 216 0.61 -14.36 -7.26
C LYS A 216 -0.75 -13.97 -6.69
N MET A 217 -0.77 -13.13 -5.67
CA MET A 217 -2.00 -12.59 -5.08
C MET A 217 -2.82 -11.84 -6.14
N TYR A 218 -2.23 -10.95 -6.93
CA TYR A 218 -2.96 -10.23 -7.98
C TYR A 218 -3.49 -11.18 -9.08
N ASN A 219 -2.76 -12.22 -9.43
CA ASN A 219 -3.26 -13.28 -10.32
C ASN A 219 -4.47 -14.00 -9.68
N GLY A 220 -4.42 -14.29 -8.38
CA GLY A 220 -5.55 -14.84 -7.64
C GLY A 220 -6.76 -13.92 -7.61
N ILE A 221 -6.56 -12.61 -7.41
CA ILE A 221 -7.61 -11.59 -7.45
C ILE A 221 -8.32 -11.60 -8.80
N GLU A 222 -7.59 -11.60 -9.90
CA GLU A 222 -8.17 -11.63 -11.25
C GLU A 222 -9.18 -12.78 -11.43
N HIS A 223 -8.83 -13.97 -10.91
CA HIS A 223 -9.66 -15.15 -11.08
C HIS A 223 -10.79 -15.30 -10.06
N LEU A 224 -10.67 -14.69 -8.87
CA LEU A 224 -11.55 -14.98 -7.72
C LEU A 224 -12.49 -13.83 -7.32
N GLN A 225 -12.40 -12.65 -7.94
CA GLN A 225 -13.10 -11.44 -7.46
C GLN A 225 -14.59 -11.33 -7.85
N ASP A 226 -15.06 -12.04 -8.87
CA ASP A 226 -16.47 -12.08 -9.31
C ASP A 226 -17.09 -10.69 -9.60
N GLY A 227 -16.35 -9.76 -10.20
CA GLY A 227 -16.84 -8.41 -10.50
C GLY A 227 -17.14 -7.56 -9.27
N LYS A 228 -16.66 -7.94 -8.09
CA LYS A 228 -16.76 -7.18 -6.84
C LYS A 228 -15.55 -6.28 -6.63
N PRO A 229 -15.68 -5.18 -5.85
CA PRO A 229 -14.50 -4.44 -5.40
C PRO A 229 -13.64 -5.35 -4.51
N VAL A 230 -12.34 -5.18 -4.56
CA VAL A 230 -11.38 -5.95 -3.78
C VAL A 230 -10.73 -5.06 -2.74
N TYR A 231 -10.74 -5.50 -1.51
CA TYR A 231 -10.14 -4.80 -0.37
C TYR A 231 -9.00 -5.64 0.19
N LEU A 232 -7.83 -5.06 0.32
CA LEU A 232 -6.65 -5.72 0.88
C LEU A 232 -5.96 -4.82 1.92
N PRO A 233 -5.36 -5.39 2.95
CA PRO A 233 -4.58 -4.61 3.91
C PRO A 233 -3.26 -4.18 3.29
N LEU A 234 -2.52 -3.30 3.96
CA LEU A 234 -1.09 -3.11 3.68
C LEU A 234 -0.34 -4.38 4.13
N ILE A 235 -0.31 -5.38 3.25
CA ILE A 235 0.27 -6.70 3.52
C ILE A 235 1.73 -6.54 3.95
N GLY A 236 2.13 -7.30 4.97
CA GLY A 236 3.49 -7.27 5.50
C GLY A 236 3.74 -6.22 6.59
N SER A 237 2.82 -5.28 6.82
CA SER A 237 2.96 -4.21 7.82
C SER A 237 2.64 -4.63 9.26
N GLY A 238 2.11 -5.85 9.45
CA GLY A 238 1.70 -6.38 10.74
C GLY A 238 2.70 -7.40 11.30
N ILE A 239 2.16 -8.43 11.94
CA ILE A 239 2.91 -9.53 12.59
C ILE A 239 3.64 -10.41 11.57
N SER A 240 3.40 -10.22 10.27
CA SER A 240 4.01 -11.00 9.18
C SER A 240 5.54 -10.94 9.11
N GLY A 241 6.18 -10.02 9.84
CA GLY A 241 7.63 -10.01 10.05
C GLY A 241 8.50 -9.56 8.87
N TYR A 242 7.94 -9.05 7.77
CA TYR A 242 8.74 -8.51 6.66
C TYR A 242 9.56 -7.31 7.11
N GLN A 243 10.87 -7.34 6.83
CA GLN A 243 11.80 -6.25 7.16
C GLN A 243 11.72 -5.13 6.11
N LEU A 244 10.50 -4.69 5.81
CA LEU A 244 10.21 -3.60 4.87
C LEU A 244 9.47 -2.47 5.58
N THR A 245 9.78 -1.25 5.20
CA THR A 245 9.00 -0.10 5.65
C THR A 245 7.61 -0.09 5.01
N ASN A 246 6.63 0.55 5.65
CA ASN A 246 5.29 0.68 5.08
C ASN A 246 5.29 1.32 3.68
N MET A 247 6.23 2.24 3.42
CA MET A 247 6.45 2.82 2.09
C MET A 247 6.89 1.77 1.07
N GLN A 248 7.86 0.91 1.41
CA GLN A 248 8.33 -0.16 0.52
C GLN A 248 7.25 -1.20 0.25
N LEU A 249 6.46 -1.56 1.28
CA LEU A 249 5.32 -2.47 1.13
C LEU A 249 4.29 -1.90 0.16
N LEU A 250 3.88 -0.63 0.35
CA LEU A 250 2.91 0.02 -0.52
C LEU A 250 3.44 0.18 -1.94
N ASP A 251 4.71 0.59 -2.09
CA ASP A 251 5.38 0.71 -3.37
C ASP A 251 5.37 -0.61 -4.15
N THR A 252 5.72 -1.72 -3.48
CA THR A 252 5.68 -3.06 -4.09
C THR A 252 4.26 -3.45 -4.51
N LEU A 253 3.25 -3.19 -3.67
CA LEU A 253 1.84 -3.46 -4.02
C LEU A 253 1.44 -2.68 -5.28
N VAL A 254 1.78 -1.41 -5.38
CA VAL A 254 1.45 -0.57 -6.55
C VAL A 254 2.21 -1.04 -7.80
N GLN A 255 3.52 -1.33 -7.68
CA GLN A 255 4.33 -1.82 -8.79
C GLN A 255 3.82 -3.14 -9.35
N MET A 256 3.52 -4.10 -8.47
CA MET A 256 3.03 -5.41 -8.90
C MET A 256 1.63 -5.32 -9.53
N ALA A 257 0.75 -4.43 -9.04
CA ALA A 257 -0.52 -4.15 -9.68
C ALA A 257 -0.33 -3.57 -11.10
N HIS A 258 0.60 -2.59 -11.24
CA HIS A 258 0.92 -1.98 -12.53
C HIS A 258 1.49 -2.98 -13.54
N ASN A 259 2.26 -3.96 -13.08
CA ASN A 259 2.87 -4.99 -13.92
C ASN A 259 1.94 -6.18 -14.20
N ALA A 260 0.77 -6.22 -13.58
CA ALA A 260 -0.24 -7.26 -13.81
C ALA A 260 -1.12 -6.89 -15.02
N ASP A 261 -0.63 -7.15 -16.25
CA ASP A 261 -1.28 -6.72 -17.50
C ASP A 261 -2.72 -7.24 -17.66
N ARG A 262 -3.05 -8.40 -17.09
CA ARG A 262 -4.37 -9.02 -17.14
C ARG A 262 -5.32 -8.59 -16.03
N LEU A 263 -4.83 -7.86 -15.05
CA LEU A 263 -5.62 -7.46 -13.89
C LEU A 263 -6.85 -6.63 -14.32
N ALA A 264 -8.03 -7.15 -14.04
CA ALA A 264 -9.31 -6.57 -14.47
C ALA A 264 -10.31 -6.54 -13.31
N VAL A 265 -10.16 -5.57 -12.41
CA VAL A 265 -11.06 -5.33 -11.28
C VAL A 265 -11.81 -4.03 -11.52
N THR A 266 -12.94 -4.12 -12.22
CA THR A 266 -13.72 -2.95 -12.69
C THR A 266 -14.26 -2.07 -11.56
N LYS A 267 -14.46 -2.63 -10.38
CA LYS A 267 -14.91 -1.90 -9.17
C LYS A 267 -13.76 -1.46 -8.27
N GLY A 268 -12.52 -1.61 -8.76
CA GLY A 268 -11.32 -1.13 -8.09
C GLY A 268 -10.75 -2.07 -7.03
N ILE A 269 -9.47 -1.82 -6.73
CA ILE A 269 -8.71 -2.47 -5.67
C ILE A 269 -8.44 -1.41 -4.61
N HIS A 270 -8.81 -1.68 -3.37
CA HIS A 270 -8.70 -0.76 -2.24
C HIS A 270 -7.65 -1.28 -1.24
N ILE A 271 -6.53 -0.57 -1.10
CA ILE A 271 -5.55 -0.84 -0.04
C ILE A 271 -6.02 -0.13 1.22
N CYS A 272 -6.46 -0.92 2.19
CA CYS A 272 -7.00 -0.44 3.46
C CYS A 272 -5.87 -0.18 4.46
N ILE A 273 -5.72 1.07 4.88
CA ILE A 273 -4.80 1.46 5.93
C ILE A 273 -5.54 1.43 7.26
N TYR A 274 -5.06 0.61 8.18
CA TYR A 274 -5.79 0.27 9.41
C TYR A 274 -5.97 1.46 10.37
N ASN A 275 -4.93 2.29 10.55
CA ASN A 275 -4.95 3.37 11.55
C ASN A 275 -4.12 4.59 11.13
N ASP A 276 -4.22 5.66 11.93
CA ASP A 276 -3.51 6.92 11.68
C ASP A 276 -1.99 6.80 11.80
N ILE A 277 -1.48 5.89 12.64
CA ILE A 277 -0.04 5.67 12.80
C ILE A 277 0.52 5.10 11.50
N GLN A 278 -0.16 4.08 10.94
CA GLN A 278 0.21 3.47 9.67
C GLN A 278 0.07 4.49 8.52
N MET A 279 -1.04 5.25 8.45
CA MET A 279 -1.22 6.31 7.44
C MET A 279 -0.13 7.38 7.56
N LYS A 280 0.26 7.76 8.79
CA LYS A 280 1.35 8.72 9.02
C LYS A 280 2.73 8.24 8.59
N SER A 281 2.95 6.96 8.47
CA SER A 281 4.20 6.39 7.95
C SER A 281 4.29 6.37 6.42
N LEU A 282 3.19 6.70 5.73
CA LEU A 282 3.10 6.76 4.27
C LEU A 282 3.21 8.20 3.76
N ASN A 283 3.87 8.36 2.63
CA ASN A 283 3.85 9.59 1.84
C ASN A 283 3.24 9.29 0.46
N LEU A 284 1.92 9.45 0.36
CA LEU A 284 1.17 9.11 -0.84
C LEU A 284 1.54 10.01 -2.04
N ASN A 285 2.07 11.22 -1.82
CA ASN A 285 2.57 12.07 -2.89
C ASN A 285 3.81 11.45 -3.57
N ILE A 286 4.66 10.79 -2.79
CA ILE A 286 5.83 10.09 -3.32
C ILE A 286 5.40 8.87 -4.13
N ILE A 287 4.46 8.07 -3.62
CA ILE A 287 3.92 6.91 -4.34
C ILE A 287 3.30 7.35 -5.67
N GLU A 288 2.47 8.39 -5.66
CA GLU A 288 1.87 8.95 -6.88
C GLU A 288 2.92 9.41 -7.89
N TYR A 289 3.96 10.11 -7.41
CA TYR A 289 5.07 10.58 -8.25
C TYR A 289 5.84 9.41 -8.89
N LEU A 290 6.20 8.40 -8.10
CA LEU A 290 6.89 7.21 -8.59
C LEU A 290 6.03 6.45 -9.61
N TYR A 291 4.75 6.24 -9.30
CA TYR A 291 3.81 5.58 -10.19
C TYR A 291 3.69 6.30 -11.54
N ASN A 292 3.48 7.62 -11.54
CA ASN A 292 3.38 8.40 -12.78
C ASN A 292 4.65 8.33 -13.60
N ARG A 293 5.81 8.26 -12.96
CA ARG A 293 7.09 8.09 -13.65
C ARG A 293 7.22 6.71 -14.31
N TRP A 294 6.75 5.65 -13.67
CA TRP A 294 6.75 4.31 -14.29
C TRP A 294 5.77 4.22 -15.45
N LYS A 295 4.59 4.83 -15.31
CA LYS A 295 3.56 4.86 -16.36
C LYS A 295 4.08 5.53 -17.65
N THR A 296 4.98 6.51 -17.54
CA THR A 296 5.58 7.21 -18.70
C THR A 296 6.73 6.44 -19.36
N LEU A 297 7.25 5.39 -18.73
CA LEU A 297 8.35 4.58 -19.25
C LEU A 297 7.86 3.29 -19.95
N LYS A 298 6.59 2.99 -19.91
CA LYS A 298 5.91 1.96 -20.70
C LYS A 298 5.39 2.54 -22.01
#